data_86185c36eca716c8989b15094b5a22f0
#
_entry.id   86185c36eca716c8989b15094b5a22f0
#
_cell.length_a   1.000
_cell.length_b   1.000
_cell.length_c   1.000
_cell.angle_alpha   90.00
_cell.angle_beta   90.00
_cell.angle_gamma   90.00
#
_symmetry.space_group_name_H-M   'P 1'
#
loop_
_entity.id
_entity.type
_entity.pdbx_description
1 polymer ?
#
loop_
_entity_poly.entity_id
_entity_poly.type
_entity_poly.pdbx_seq_one_letter_code
_entity_poly.pdbx_strand_id
1 'polypeptide(L)'
;MKKITKIITTCNLIITGLAFSQSPSIGIFKGNGDIGTSLKPGSVQYDSTKKTYTVAGGGENMWFSKDAFHFVWKKVSGNISLAANIQWIGTGGHPHRKACLVIRQSLDAGSAYADAALHGEGLTSLQYREVQGELTHEIQSNVKSPVKARIEKDGDYVSMSIARENEELQPAGGSIRIKITDPFYIGLGICSHDSNVVETAVFSNVEIRNMESKVIGEPMLESTLETIAIASTDRKVIYRTQDHIEAPNWSRDGKYLLFNSNGLMYKLEVNSLTPQLIDTKFAKSCNNDHGISPDGKLLAISDQTVDNKSLIYVLPVEGGEPHLITPTGPSYWHGWSPDGKTLAYCAERNGQYDVYTIPSTGGEEKRLTTAPGLDDGPDYSPDGQYIYFNSERTGFMQIWRMKTDGSEQEQVTKDDYNNWFAHPSPDGKWIVFLSYDKDVKGHPANKDVMLRMMPVGGGEIKVLAKLFGGQGTINVPSWSPDSNNLAFVSYRLISPR
;
A
#
# COMPACT_ATOMS: atom_id res chain seq x y z
N MET A 1 -11.34 -17.09 -101.87
CA MET A 1 -10.91 -17.95 -100.79
C MET A 1 -9.82 -17.18 -100.00
N LYS A 2 -10.16 -16.55 -98.88
CA LYS A 2 -9.22 -15.76 -97.99
C LYS A 2 -8.80 -16.70 -96.87
N LYS A 3 -7.49 -16.98 -96.78
CA LYS A 3 -6.89 -17.71 -95.66
C LYS A 3 -6.75 -16.78 -94.46
N ILE A 4 -7.34 -17.11 -93.31
CA ILE A 4 -7.20 -16.45 -92.06
C ILE A 4 -6.08 -17.15 -91.29
N THR A 5 -4.97 -16.45 -91.03
CA THR A 5 -3.85 -16.91 -90.21
C THR A 5 -4.17 -16.52 -88.72
N LYS A 6 -4.32 -17.51 -87.85
CA LYS A 6 -4.45 -17.28 -86.39
C LYS A 6 -3.07 -17.10 -85.81
N ILE A 7 -2.85 -15.93 -85.23
CA ILE A 7 -1.68 -15.66 -84.38
C ILE A 7 -2.04 -16.08 -82.96
N ILE A 8 -1.34 -17.06 -82.39
CA ILE A 8 -1.48 -17.45 -80.97
C ILE A 8 -0.44 -16.66 -80.19
N THR A 9 -0.91 -15.70 -79.36
CA THR A 9 -0.06 -14.95 -78.47
C THR A 9 0.00 -15.72 -77.13
N THR A 10 1.15 -16.29 -76.80
CA THR A 10 1.42 -16.96 -75.54
C THR A 10 1.70 -15.88 -74.45
N CYS A 11 0.79 -15.72 -73.54
CA CYS A 11 0.96 -14.82 -72.40
C CYS A 11 1.72 -15.55 -71.25
N ASN A 12 2.99 -15.23 -71.07
CA ASN A 12 3.76 -15.75 -69.94
C ASN A 12 3.37 -14.99 -68.67
N LEU A 13 2.63 -15.63 -67.76
CA LEU A 13 2.30 -15.11 -66.45
C LEU A 13 3.53 -15.27 -65.54
N ILE A 14 4.24 -14.18 -65.28
CA ILE A 14 5.30 -14.15 -64.27
C ILE A 14 4.60 -14.04 -62.91
N ILE A 15 4.51 -15.15 -62.16
CA ILE A 15 4.10 -15.19 -60.77
C ILE A 15 5.29 -14.72 -59.96
N THR A 16 5.31 -13.41 -59.60
CA THR A 16 6.21 -12.90 -58.57
C THR A 16 5.68 -13.38 -57.22
N GLY A 17 6.29 -14.42 -56.68
CA GLY A 17 6.03 -14.85 -55.31
C GLY A 17 6.37 -13.71 -54.34
N LEU A 18 5.33 -13.10 -53.74
CA LEU A 18 5.50 -12.25 -52.57
C LEU A 18 6.03 -13.14 -51.45
N ALA A 19 7.33 -13.04 -51.19
CA ALA A 19 7.93 -13.57 -49.98
C ALA A 19 7.32 -12.82 -48.83
N PHE A 20 6.37 -13.44 -48.13
CA PHE A 20 5.95 -12.95 -46.81
C PHE A 20 7.16 -13.01 -45.88
N SER A 21 7.79 -11.88 -45.65
CA SER A 21 8.75 -11.72 -44.56
C SER A 21 8.00 -12.04 -43.28
N GLN A 22 8.26 -13.22 -42.73
CA GLN A 22 7.80 -13.51 -41.38
C GLN A 22 8.40 -12.44 -40.44
N SER A 23 7.56 -11.69 -39.77
CA SER A 23 8.00 -10.78 -38.72
C SER A 23 8.91 -11.56 -37.77
N PRO A 24 10.08 -11.02 -37.40
CA PRO A 24 11.03 -11.73 -36.54
C PRO A 24 10.31 -12.18 -35.26
N SER A 25 10.53 -13.42 -34.86
CA SER A 25 9.95 -13.97 -33.62
C SER A 25 10.41 -13.16 -32.43
N ILE A 26 9.48 -12.69 -31.63
CA ILE A 26 9.74 -12.01 -30.33
C ILE A 26 9.49 -12.95 -29.14
N GLY A 27 9.86 -14.20 -29.28
CA GLY A 27 9.79 -15.23 -28.26
C GLY A 27 8.36 -15.49 -27.80
N ILE A 28 8.10 -15.32 -26.48
CA ILE A 28 6.76 -15.56 -25.89
C ILE A 28 5.79 -14.40 -26.11
N PHE A 29 6.27 -13.23 -26.51
CA PHE A 29 5.46 -12.05 -26.77
C PHE A 29 4.87 -12.04 -28.18
N LYS A 30 3.86 -11.20 -28.42
CA LYS A 30 3.11 -11.16 -29.68
C LYS A 30 3.11 -9.79 -30.35
N GLY A 31 3.61 -8.77 -29.67
CA GLY A 31 3.73 -7.43 -30.20
C GLY A 31 4.78 -6.61 -29.48
N ASN A 32 5.19 -5.52 -30.12
CA ASN A 32 6.01 -4.48 -29.52
C ASN A 32 5.72 -3.14 -30.21
N GLY A 33 6.03 -2.05 -29.55
CA GLY A 33 5.89 -0.70 -30.08
C GLY A 33 6.01 0.35 -28.99
N ASP A 34 6.09 1.60 -29.43
CA ASP A 34 6.14 2.73 -28.52
C ASP A 34 4.72 3.10 -28.05
N ILE A 35 4.60 3.31 -26.77
CA ILE A 35 3.41 3.84 -26.11
C ILE A 35 3.60 5.34 -25.93
N GLY A 36 2.57 6.14 -26.25
CA GLY A 36 2.68 7.60 -26.21
C GLY A 36 3.61 8.17 -27.25
N THR A 37 4.17 9.36 -26.97
CA THR A 37 5.06 10.04 -27.90
C THR A 37 6.51 9.78 -27.53
N SER A 38 7.24 9.12 -28.42
CA SER A 38 8.69 8.96 -28.34
C SER A 38 9.34 9.66 -29.52
N LEU A 39 10.38 10.48 -29.29
CA LEU A 39 11.16 11.12 -30.38
C LEU A 39 12.12 10.13 -31.03
N LYS A 40 12.48 9.08 -30.34
CA LYS A 40 13.34 8.00 -30.86
C LYS A 40 12.61 6.68 -30.67
N PRO A 41 12.36 5.93 -31.76
CA PRO A 41 11.64 4.67 -31.70
C PRO A 41 12.44 3.62 -30.90
N GLY A 42 11.74 2.86 -30.10
CA GLY A 42 12.31 1.73 -29.41
C GLY A 42 12.41 0.49 -30.29
N SER A 43 13.01 -0.55 -29.75
CA SER A 43 13.17 -1.83 -30.47
C SER A 43 13.29 -3.01 -29.50
N VAL A 44 13.06 -4.22 -30.02
CA VAL A 44 13.31 -5.46 -29.31
C VAL A 44 14.06 -6.44 -30.19
N GLN A 45 15.04 -7.12 -29.61
CA GLN A 45 15.74 -8.26 -30.19
C GLN A 45 15.58 -9.46 -29.27
N TYR A 46 15.22 -10.60 -29.85
CA TYR A 46 15.09 -11.85 -29.11
C TYR A 46 16.17 -12.83 -29.55
N ASP A 47 17.04 -13.25 -28.62
CA ASP A 47 18.00 -14.34 -28.83
C ASP A 47 17.33 -15.67 -28.44
N SER A 48 16.96 -16.47 -29.43
CA SER A 48 16.29 -17.76 -29.23
C SER A 48 17.18 -18.81 -28.54
N THR A 49 18.50 -18.68 -28.66
CA THR A 49 19.47 -19.61 -28.08
C THR A 49 19.62 -19.33 -26.54
N LYS A 50 19.78 -18.07 -26.19
CA LYS A 50 19.92 -17.63 -24.80
C LYS A 50 18.57 -17.40 -24.12
N LYS A 51 17.48 -17.33 -24.89
CA LYS A 51 16.13 -16.96 -24.44
C LYS A 51 16.10 -15.60 -23.74
N THR A 52 16.85 -14.62 -24.30
CA THR A 52 16.97 -13.27 -23.75
C THR A 52 16.34 -12.25 -24.67
N TYR A 53 15.82 -11.17 -24.07
CA TYR A 53 15.27 -10.02 -24.77
C TYR A 53 16.19 -8.83 -24.52
N THR A 54 16.72 -8.24 -25.58
CA THR A 54 17.37 -6.92 -25.52
C THR A 54 16.33 -5.90 -25.95
N VAL A 55 15.87 -5.09 -25.03
CA VAL A 55 14.84 -4.08 -25.26
C VAL A 55 15.46 -2.70 -25.13
N ALA A 56 15.29 -1.89 -26.18
CA ALA A 56 15.70 -0.50 -26.23
C ALA A 56 14.47 0.40 -26.26
N GLY A 57 14.43 1.45 -25.44
CA GLY A 57 13.29 2.36 -25.38
C GLY A 57 13.70 3.78 -25.08
N GLY A 58 13.02 4.72 -25.76
CA GLY A 58 13.00 6.13 -25.43
C GLY A 58 11.83 6.48 -24.52
N GLY A 59 11.44 7.76 -24.52
CA GLY A 59 10.28 8.26 -23.84
C GLY A 59 10.61 9.10 -22.61
N GLU A 60 9.77 10.10 -22.38
CA GLU A 60 9.98 11.08 -21.33
C GLU A 60 9.72 10.50 -19.93
N ASN A 61 8.63 9.77 -19.76
CA ASN A 61 8.32 9.14 -18.47
C ASN A 61 7.15 8.13 -18.57
N MET A 62 7.07 7.26 -17.56
CA MET A 62 5.89 6.49 -17.17
C MET A 62 5.42 7.07 -15.83
N TRP A 63 4.76 8.25 -15.89
CA TRP A 63 4.33 9.02 -14.73
C TRP A 63 3.18 9.97 -15.10
N PHE A 64 2.66 10.77 -14.17
CA PHE A 64 1.51 11.64 -14.39
C PHE A 64 0.31 10.90 -15.01
N SER A 65 -0.36 11.51 -15.97
CA SER A 65 -1.56 10.98 -16.61
C SER A 65 -1.32 10.28 -17.96
N LYS A 66 -0.08 10.29 -18.46
CA LYS A 66 0.29 9.68 -19.76
C LYS A 66 1.69 9.11 -19.71
N ASP A 67 1.87 7.96 -20.35
CA ASP A 67 3.12 7.24 -20.44
C ASP A 67 3.80 7.46 -21.81
N ALA A 68 5.14 7.48 -21.83
CA ALA A 68 5.95 7.44 -23.03
C ALA A 68 7.10 6.47 -22.82
N PHE A 69 7.04 5.28 -23.46
CA PHE A 69 8.02 4.20 -23.29
C PHE A 69 7.89 3.15 -24.41
N HIS A 70 8.90 2.30 -24.58
CA HIS A 70 8.81 1.13 -25.47
C HIS A 70 8.27 -0.07 -24.71
N PHE A 71 7.27 -0.77 -25.29
CA PHE A 71 6.59 -1.91 -24.72
C PHE A 71 6.68 -3.15 -25.59
N VAL A 72 6.98 -4.30 -25.01
CA VAL A 72 6.96 -5.62 -25.64
C VAL A 72 5.92 -6.47 -24.92
N TRP A 73 4.85 -6.93 -25.59
CA TRP A 73 3.67 -7.42 -24.91
C TRP A 73 3.07 -8.72 -25.43
N LYS A 74 2.26 -9.31 -24.58
CA LYS A 74 1.30 -10.36 -24.88
C LYS A 74 -0.05 -10.01 -24.26
N LYS A 75 -1.16 -10.30 -24.95
CA LYS A 75 -2.51 -10.16 -24.40
C LYS A 75 -2.87 -11.42 -23.64
N VAL A 76 -3.38 -11.28 -22.44
CA VAL A 76 -3.67 -12.38 -21.48
C VAL A 76 -4.97 -12.14 -20.74
N SER A 77 -5.42 -13.12 -19.95
CA SER A 77 -6.60 -13.06 -19.08
C SER A 77 -6.34 -13.83 -17.79
N GLY A 78 -7.11 -13.51 -16.75
CA GLY A 78 -7.08 -14.22 -15.48
C GLY A 78 -5.95 -13.79 -14.55
N ASN A 79 -5.67 -14.62 -13.57
CA ASN A 79 -4.57 -14.40 -12.63
C ASN A 79 -3.25 -14.75 -13.31
N ILE A 80 -2.26 -13.87 -13.23
CA ILE A 80 -1.04 -13.96 -14.01
C ILE A 80 0.18 -13.50 -13.24
N SER A 81 1.30 -14.14 -13.47
CA SER A 81 2.62 -13.75 -12.98
C SER A 81 3.57 -13.56 -14.14
N LEU A 82 4.35 -12.48 -14.14
CA LEU A 82 5.48 -12.24 -15.05
C LEU A 82 6.73 -12.01 -14.20
N ALA A 83 7.78 -12.79 -14.46
CA ALA A 83 9.08 -12.66 -13.81
C ALA A 83 10.20 -12.53 -14.86
N ALA A 84 11.25 -11.79 -14.51
CA ALA A 84 12.47 -11.72 -15.31
C ALA A 84 13.67 -11.29 -14.45
N ASN A 85 14.87 -11.69 -14.89
CA ASN A 85 16.10 -11.01 -14.49
C ASN A 85 16.28 -9.78 -15.39
N ILE A 86 16.67 -8.65 -14.80
CA ILE A 86 16.78 -7.36 -15.49
C ILE A 86 18.19 -6.82 -15.31
N GLN A 87 18.84 -6.47 -16.43
CA GLN A 87 20.17 -5.89 -16.42
C GLN A 87 20.27 -4.73 -17.41
N TRP A 88 20.63 -3.55 -16.91
CA TRP A 88 20.93 -2.40 -17.75
C TRP A 88 22.17 -2.62 -18.59
N ILE A 89 22.15 -2.19 -19.86
CA ILE A 89 23.35 -2.12 -20.70
C ILE A 89 23.96 -0.72 -20.57
N GLY A 90 25.25 -0.69 -20.25
CA GLY A 90 25.97 0.56 -20.01
C GLY A 90 25.78 1.12 -18.61
N THR A 91 26.67 2.06 -18.27
CA THR A 91 26.67 2.82 -17.01
C THR A 91 26.26 4.26 -17.26
N GLY A 92 25.55 4.87 -16.33
CA GLY A 92 25.04 6.25 -16.47
C GLY A 92 23.59 6.27 -16.94
N GLY A 93 23.22 7.30 -17.69
CA GLY A 93 21.83 7.57 -18.05
C GLY A 93 21.06 8.30 -16.95
N HIS A 94 19.79 8.57 -17.18
CA HIS A 94 18.97 9.28 -16.20
C HIS A 94 18.74 8.40 -14.96
N PRO A 95 18.88 8.92 -13.71
CA PRO A 95 18.63 8.15 -12.49
C PRO A 95 17.27 7.46 -12.47
N HIS A 96 16.24 8.14 -13.00
CA HIS A 96 14.88 7.62 -13.08
C HIS A 96 14.52 6.91 -14.38
N ARG A 97 15.49 6.56 -15.26
CA ARG A 97 15.23 5.61 -16.35
C ARG A 97 14.66 4.32 -15.78
N LYS A 98 13.74 3.66 -16.48
CA LYS A 98 13.00 2.52 -15.95
C LYS A 98 13.06 1.31 -16.86
N ALA A 99 13.36 0.15 -16.27
CA ALA A 99 13.14 -1.16 -16.87
C ALA A 99 12.05 -1.88 -16.07
N CYS A 100 10.93 -2.20 -16.72
CA CYS A 100 9.70 -2.56 -16.04
C CYS A 100 9.15 -3.92 -16.49
N LEU A 101 8.53 -4.63 -15.56
CA LEU A 101 7.54 -5.66 -15.84
C LEU A 101 6.16 -5.01 -15.72
N VAL A 102 5.36 -5.01 -16.79
CA VAL A 102 4.16 -4.17 -16.90
C VAL A 102 2.92 -5.02 -17.05
N ILE A 103 1.85 -4.66 -16.34
CA ILE A 103 0.46 -5.10 -16.53
C ILE A 103 -0.36 -3.86 -16.84
N ARG A 104 -1.07 -3.83 -18.01
CA ARG A 104 -1.89 -2.66 -18.37
C ARG A 104 -3.16 -3.02 -19.11
N GLN A 105 -4.19 -2.21 -18.95
CA GLN A 105 -5.51 -2.46 -19.54
C GLN A 105 -5.51 -2.33 -21.06
N SER A 106 -4.84 -1.33 -21.60
CA SER A 106 -4.79 -1.04 -23.05
C SER A 106 -3.41 -0.53 -23.47
N LEU A 107 -3.23 -0.31 -24.78
CA LEU A 107 -2.03 0.30 -25.36
C LEU A 107 -2.10 1.82 -25.41
N ASP A 108 -3.16 2.45 -24.88
CA ASP A 108 -3.29 3.90 -24.79
C ASP A 108 -2.30 4.48 -23.80
N ALA A 109 -1.72 5.64 -24.08
CA ALA A 109 -0.75 6.29 -23.21
C ALA A 109 -1.28 6.57 -21.79
N GLY A 110 -2.58 6.87 -21.68
CA GLY A 110 -3.26 7.11 -20.38
C GLY A 110 -3.84 5.88 -19.72
N SER A 111 -3.53 4.64 -20.18
CA SER A 111 -4.12 3.40 -19.68
C SER A 111 -3.97 3.23 -18.16
N ALA A 112 -4.97 2.63 -17.52
CA ALA A 112 -4.79 2.02 -16.21
C ALA A 112 -3.70 0.95 -16.29
N TYR A 113 -2.77 0.92 -15.33
CA TYR A 113 -1.63 0.01 -15.33
C TYR A 113 -1.03 -0.18 -13.94
N ALA A 114 -0.21 -1.21 -13.81
CA ALA A 114 0.76 -1.38 -12.75
C ALA A 114 2.07 -1.92 -13.32
N ASP A 115 3.20 -1.51 -12.76
CA ASP A 115 4.49 -2.07 -13.13
C ASP A 115 5.41 -2.28 -11.94
N ALA A 116 6.30 -3.25 -12.07
CA ALA A 116 7.47 -3.42 -11.21
C ALA A 116 8.64 -2.69 -11.88
N ALA A 117 8.92 -1.46 -11.45
CA ALA A 117 9.93 -0.58 -12.05
C ALA A 117 11.27 -0.73 -11.34
N LEU A 118 12.32 -1.02 -12.12
CA LEU A 118 13.72 -0.91 -11.69
C LEU A 118 14.31 0.35 -12.30
N HIS A 119 14.63 1.33 -11.45
CA HIS A 119 15.21 2.61 -11.85
C HIS A 119 16.72 2.53 -12.07
N GLY A 120 17.27 3.48 -12.84
CA GLY A 120 18.69 3.56 -13.14
C GLY A 120 19.60 3.75 -11.92
N GLU A 121 19.11 4.42 -10.88
CA GLU A 121 19.79 4.61 -9.58
C GLU A 121 19.57 3.44 -8.58
N GLY A 122 18.83 2.41 -9.02
CA GLY A 122 18.54 1.22 -8.22
C GLY A 122 17.30 1.32 -7.34
N LEU A 123 16.54 2.43 -7.33
CA LEU A 123 15.22 2.49 -6.72
C LEU A 123 14.34 1.42 -7.39
N THR A 124 13.52 0.75 -6.59
CA THR A 124 12.55 -0.22 -7.06
C THR A 124 11.18 0.15 -6.50
N SER A 125 10.18 0.22 -7.37
CA SER A 125 8.82 0.58 -6.97
C SER A 125 7.76 -0.19 -7.74
N LEU A 126 6.62 -0.40 -7.10
CA LEU A 126 5.37 -0.76 -7.74
C LEU A 126 4.67 0.54 -8.11
N GLN A 127 4.69 0.89 -9.40
CA GLN A 127 4.00 2.08 -9.90
C GLN A 127 2.64 1.69 -10.45
N TYR A 128 1.65 2.59 -10.35
CA TYR A 128 0.29 2.29 -10.81
C TYR A 128 -0.53 3.53 -11.13
N ARG A 129 -1.47 3.37 -12.06
CA ARG A 129 -2.55 4.31 -12.38
C ARG A 129 -3.86 3.54 -12.32
N GLU A 130 -4.72 3.86 -11.36
CA GLU A 130 -5.96 3.10 -11.13
C GLU A 130 -6.98 3.28 -12.26
N VAL A 131 -7.11 4.49 -12.77
CA VAL A 131 -8.10 4.85 -13.79
C VAL A 131 -7.41 5.53 -14.97
N GLN A 132 -7.90 5.28 -16.17
CA GLN A 132 -7.37 5.88 -17.38
C GLN A 132 -7.35 7.41 -17.29
N GLY A 133 -6.19 8.01 -17.54
CA GLY A 133 -5.98 9.46 -17.57
C GLY A 133 -5.79 10.12 -16.20
N GLU A 134 -5.85 9.39 -15.11
CA GLU A 134 -5.50 9.87 -13.76
C GLU A 134 -3.97 9.87 -13.54
N LEU A 135 -3.56 10.36 -12.38
CA LEU A 135 -2.15 10.41 -12.02
C LEU A 135 -1.60 9.02 -11.69
N THR A 136 -0.32 8.85 -11.91
CA THR A 136 0.44 7.67 -11.47
C THR A 136 0.91 7.88 -10.04
N HIS A 137 0.85 6.82 -9.25
CA HIS A 137 1.33 6.73 -7.88
C HIS A 137 2.32 5.58 -7.74
N GLU A 138 3.04 5.51 -6.63
CA GLU A 138 3.99 4.43 -6.39
C GLU A 138 3.97 3.91 -4.93
N ILE A 139 4.46 2.66 -4.80
CA ILE A 139 4.91 2.10 -3.52
C ILE A 139 6.40 1.85 -3.67
N GLN A 140 7.24 2.64 -3.02
CA GLN A 140 8.68 2.45 -3.03
C GLN A 140 9.07 1.28 -2.13
N SER A 141 9.84 0.34 -2.67
CA SER A 141 10.44 -0.74 -1.90
C SER A 141 11.62 -0.21 -1.08
N ASN A 142 11.85 -0.82 0.08
CA ASN A 142 13.06 -0.58 0.87
C ASN A 142 14.29 -1.39 0.40
N VAL A 143 14.16 -2.16 -0.70
CA VAL A 143 15.26 -2.91 -1.33
C VAL A 143 15.66 -2.21 -2.61
N LYS A 144 16.96 -1.92 -2.73
CA LYS A 144 17.55 -1.28 -3.92
C LYS A 144 18.31 -2.28 -4.78
N SER A 145 18.36 -1.97 -6.09
CA SER A 145 19.15 -2.68 -7.09
C SER A 145 18.94 -4.20 -7.11
N PRO A 146 17.71 -4.69 -7.17
CA PRO A 146 17.46 -6.10 -7.38
C PRO A 146 17.93 -6.50 -8.78
N VAL A 147 18.25 -7.80 -8.96
CA VAL A 147 18.57 -8.36 -10.28
C VAL A 147 17.40 -9.11 -10.89
N LYS A 148 16.40 -9.46 -10.10
CA LYS A 148 15.19 -10.17 -10.52
C LYS A 148 13.96 -9.49 -9.96
N ALA A 149 12.96 -9.37 -10.80
CA ALA A 149 11.64 -8.86 -10.42
C ALA A 149 10.53 -9.81 -10.86
N ARG A 150 9.42 -9.75 -10.18
CA ARG A 150 8.16 -10.40 -10.54
C ARG A 150 7.00 -9.47 -10.22
N ILE A 151 6.06 -9.36 -11.17
CA ILE A 151 4.77 -8.72 -10.95
C ILE A 151 3.66 -9.77 -11.05
N GLU A 152 2.69 -9.70 -10.17
CA GLU A 152 1.59 -10.65 -10.09
C GLU A 152 0.25 -9.91 -10.00
N LYS A 153 -0.73 -10.34 -10.82
CA LYS A 153 -2.13 -9.96 -10.69
C LYS A 153 -2.91 -11.16 -10.17
N ASP A 154 -3.56 -10.99 -9.02
CA ASP A 154 -4.42 -11.99 -8.40
C ASP A 154 -5.76 -11.34 -8.00
N GLY A 155 -6.83 -11.65 -8.73
CA GLY A 155 -8.07 -10.89 -8.64
C GLY A 155 -7.86 -9.41 -8.99
N ASP A 156 -8.29 -8.55 -8.12
CA ASP A 156 -8.10 -7.09 -8.22
C ASP A 156 -6.79 -6.61 -7.58
N TYR A 157 -5.95 -7.52 -7.04
CA TYR A 157 -4.70 -7.14 -6.42
C TYR A 157 -3.52 -7.30 -7.38
N VAL A 158 -2.63 -6.30 -7.36
CA VAL A 158 -1.32 -6.38 -8.01
C VAL A 158 -0.23 -6.18 -6.97
N SER A 159 0.81 -6.98 -7.05
CA SER A 159 1.95 -6.96 -6.14
C SER A 159 3.25 -7.23 -6.85
N MET A 160 4.35 -6.84 -6.21
CA MET A 160 5.71 -7.01 -6.70
C MET A 160 6.52 -7.90 -5.76
N SER A 161 7.36 -8.76 -6.35
CA SER A 161 8.42 -9.49 -5.64
C SER A 161 9.76 -9.22 -6.33
N ILE A 162 10.84 -9.18 -5.55
CA ILE A 162 12.19 -8.89 -6.04
C ILE A 162 13.22 -9.81 -5.38
N ALA A 163 14.35 -9.97 -6.03
CA ALA A 163 15.50 -10.67 -5.47
C ALA A 163 16.80 -9.95 -5.86
N ARG A 164 17.76 -9.89 -4.93
CA ARG A 164 19.15 -9.60 -5.23
C ARG A 164 19.83 -10.83 -5.84
N GLU A 165 21.07 -10.67 -6.24
CA GLU A 165 21.87 -11.78 -6.76
C GLU A 165 21.95 -12.91 -5.73
N ASN A 166 21.69 -14.16 -6.18
CA ASN A 166 21.67 -15.38 -5.36
C ASN A 166 20.61 -15.44 -4.24
N GLU A 167 19.62 -14.56 -4.27
CA GLU A 167 18.47 -14.63 -3.37
C GLU A 167 17.24 -15.21 -4.09
N GLU A 168 16.35 -15.83 -3.31
CA GLU A 168 15.01 -16.18 -3.77
C GLU A 168 14.14 -14.92 -3.86
N LEU A 169 13.13 -14.96 -4.76
CA LEU A 169 12.16 -13.86 -4.86
C LEU A 169 11.42 -13.67 -3.55
N GLN A 170 11.58 -12.49 -2.98
CA GLN A 170 10.87 -12.06 -1.79
C GLN A 170 9.83 -10.99 -2.17
N PRO A 171 8.65 -10.97 -1.57
CA PRO A 171 7.73 -9.85 -1.75
C PRO A 171 8.43 -8.53 -1.45
N ALA A 172 8.18 -7.52 -2.26
CA ALA A 172 8.81 -6.20 -2.10
C ALA A 172 8.08 -5.30 -1.10
N GLY A 173 7.01 -5.82 -0.51
CA GLY A 173 6.11 -5.13 0.40
C GLY A 173 5.03 -4.33 -0.31
N GLY A 174 3.89 -4.24 0.34
CA GLY A 174 2.71 -3.58 -0.19
C GLY A 174 2.06 -4.30 -1.38
N SER A 175 0.81 -4.01 -1.56
CA SER A 175 0.04 -4.37 -2.75
C SER A 175 -0.94 -3.24 -3.07
N ILE A 176 -1.41 -3.20 -4.29
CA ILE A 176 -2.44 -2.25 -4.70
C ILE A 176 -3.70 -3.00 -5.11
N ARG A 177 -4.85 -2.39 -4.86
CA ARG A 177 -6.12 -2.84 -5.39
C ARG A 177 -6.44 -2.02 -6.62
N ILE A 178 -6.35 -2.65 -7.79
CA ILE A 178 -6.58 -2.03 -9.09
C ILE A 178 -7.45 -2.93 -9.97
N LYS A 179 -8.50 -2.37 -10.55
CA LYS A 179 -9.40 -3.10 -11.44
C LYS A 179 -8.84 -3.12 -12.86
N ILE A 180 -8.18 -4.22 -13.23
CA ILE A 180 -7.77 -4.52 -14.61
C ILE A 180 -8.59 -5.70 -15.12
N THR A 181 -9.45 -5.44 -16.10
CA THR A 181 -10.41 -6.40 -16.63
C THR A 181 -9.83 -7.23 -17.78
N ASP A 182 -10.32 -8.45 -17.92
CA ASP A 182 -9.93 -9.35 -19.00
C ASP A 182 -10.51 -8.91 -20.36
N PRO A 183 -9.76 -9.04 -21.45
CA PRO A 183 -8.34 -9.31 -21.53
C PRO A 183 -7.48 -8.04 -21.37
N PHE A 184 -6.25 -8.20 -20.87
CA PHE A 184 -5.30 -7.11 -20.64
C PHE A 184 -3.91 -7.46 -21.24
N TYR A 185 -2.96 -6.53 -21.13
CA TYR A 185 -1.61 -6.71 -21.67
C TYR A 185 -0.61 -6.91 -20.53
N ILE A 186 0.36 -7.82 -20.76
CA ILE A 186 1.49 -8.07 -19.86
C ILE A 186 2.79 -8.07 -20.68
N GLY A 187 3.89 -7.52 -20.13
CA GLY A 187 5.13 -7.47 -20.89
C GLY A 187 6.27 -6.69 -20.25
N LEU A 188 7.25 -6.36 -21.10
CA LEU A 188 8.52 -5.72 -20.76
C LEU A 188 8.50 -4.27 -21.25
N GLY A 189 8.87 -3.33 -20.37
CA GLY A 189 8.88 -1.90 -20.68
C GLY A 189 10.25 -1.27 -20.48
N ILE A 190 10.65 -0.34 -21.36
CA ILE A 190 11.84 0.51 -21.20
C ILE A 190 11.44 1.98 -21.43
N CYS A 191 11.76 2.82 -20.45
CA CYS A 191 11.64 4.27 -20.51
C CYS A 191 12.99 4.91 -20.17
N SER A 192 13.50 5.78 -21.06
CA SER A 192 14.79 6.47 -20.84
C SER A 192 14.72 7.63 -19.84
N HIS A 193 13.52 8.15 -19.59
CA HIS A 193 13.29 9.39 -18.84
C HIS A 193 13.93 10.63 -19.49
N ASP A 194 14.19 10.55 -20.79
CA ASP A 194 14.64 11.63 -21.68
C ASP A 194 14.16 11.30 -23.09
N SER A 195 13.33 12.17 -23.67
CA SER A 195 12.76 11.95 -25.00
C SER A 195 13.81 11.88 -26.13
N ASN A 196 15.04 12.38 -25.90
CA ASN A 196 16.14 12.40 -26.86
C ASN A 196 17.11 11.22 -26.74
N VAL A 197 16.92 10.36 -25.74
CA VAL A 197 17.82 9.25 -25.44
C VAL A 197 17.07 7.93 -25.60
N VAL A 198 17.78 6.89 -26.01
CA VAL A 198 17.35 5.50 -25.97
C VAL A 198 18.21 4.77 -24.95
N GLU A 199 17.56 4.16 -23.97
CA GLU A 199 18.19 3.31 -22.99
C GLU A 199 17.91 1.84 -23.30
N THR A 200 18.78 0.94 -22.86
CA THR A 200 18.69 -0.47 -23.20
C THR A 200 18.89 -1.36 -21.99
N ALA A 201 18.02 -2.35 -21.84
CA ALA A 201 18.20 -3.40 -20.85
C ALA A 201 18.02 -4.80 -21.45
N VAL A 202 18.66 -5.78 -20.84
CA VAL A 202 18.49 -7.21 -21.13
C VAL A 202 17.56 -7.81 -20.10
N PHE A 203 16.52 -8.49 -20.59
CA PHE A 203 15.63 -9.32 -19.77
C PHE A 203 15.95 -10.79 -20.07
N SER A 204 16.29 -11.54 -19.05
CA SER A 204 16.57 -12.98 -19.14
C SER A 204 15.69 -13.77 -18.18
N ASN A 205 15.58 -15.08 -18.37
CA ASN A 205 14.71 -15.94 -17.58
C ASN A 205 13.26 -15.42 -17.53
N VAL A 206 12.79 -14.85 -18.65
CA VAL A 206 11.45 -14.27 -18.75
C VAL A 206 10.41 -15.37 -18.72
N GLU A 207 9.55 -15.32 -17.73
CA GLU A 207 8.53 -16.33 -17.51
C GLU A 207 7.16 -15.69 -17.27
N ILE A 208 6.15 -16.15 -18.02
CA ILE A 208 4.73 -15.84 -17.79
C ILE A 208 4.04 -17.11 -17.31
N ARG A 209 3.42 -17.07 -16.13
CA ARG A 209 2.66 -18.17 -15.58
C ARG A 209 1.22 -17.76 -15.33
N ASN A 210 0.28 -18.60 -15.77
CA ASN A 210 -1.10 -18.52 -15.29
C ASN A 210 -1.11 -19.02 -13.85
N MET A 211 -1.68 -18.24 -12.95
CA MET A 211 -1.79 -18.58 -11.55
C MET A 211 -3.16 -19.22 -11.33
N GLU A 212 -3.22 -20.56 -11.44
CA GLU A 212 -4.43 -21.30 -11.09
C GLU A 212 -4.67 -21.21 -9.58
N SER A 213 -5.94 -21.06 -9.18
CA SER A 213 -6.39 -20.92 -7.78
C SER A 213 -6.32 -22.22 -6.97
N LYS A 214 -5.30 -23.07 -7.18
CA LYS A 214 -5.06 -24.22 -6.30
C LYS A 214 -4.27 -23.75 -5.08
N VAL A 215 -5.01 -23.32 -4.06
CA VAL A 215 -4.46 -23.11 -2.72
C VAL A 215 -4.07 -24.46 -2.14
N ILE A 216 -2.77 -24.69 -1.94
CA ILE A 216 -2.24 -25.87 -1.25
C ILE A 216 -1.80 -25.41 0.15
N GLY A 217 -2.70 -25.51 1.15
CA GLY A 217 -2.42 -25.11 2.52
C GLY A 217 -3.10 -23.81 2.96
N GLU A 218 -2.92 -23.45 4.23
CA GLU A 218 -3.44 -22.20 4.79
C GLU A 218 -2.64 -21.01 4.27
N PRO A 219 -3.30 -19.90 3.92
CA PRO A 219 -2.61 -18.68 3.53
C PRO A 219 -1.73 -18.14 4.67
N MET A 220 -0.51 -17.76 4.35
CA MET A 220 0.37 -17.04 5.29
C MET A 220 0.06 -15.55 5.23
N LEU A 221 -0.05 -14.92 6.40
CA LEU A 221 -0.18 -13.46 6.48
C LEU A 221 1.20 -12.82 6.26
N GLU A 222 1.26 -11.82 5.41
CA GLU A 222 2.38 -10.89 5.34
C GLU A 222 1.89 -9.52 5.81
N SER A 223 2.59 -8.92 6.75
CA SER A 223 2.37 -7.56 7.23
C SER A 223 3.41 -6.63 6.64
N THR A 224 2.98 -5.48 6.13
CA THR A 224 3.85 -4.43 5.62
C THR A 224 3.58 -3.13 6.36
N LEU A 225 4.58 -2.65 7.10
CA LEU A 225 4.59 -1.31 7.70
C LEU A 225 4.99 -0.31 6.62
N GLU A 226 4.15 0.66 6.38
CA GLU A 226 4.30 1.65 5.32
C GLU A 226 4.08 3.06 5.83
N THR A 227 4.60 4.03 5.08
CA THR A 227 4.20 5.42 5.19
C THR A 227 3.56 5.89 3.90
N ILE A 228 2.64 6.83 3.98
CA ILE A 228 2.00 7.49 2.84
C ILE A 228 2.12 9.00 2.98
N ALA A 229 2.58 9.67 1.93
CA ALA A 229 2.63 11.12 1.85
C ALA A 229 1.22 11.66 1.53
N ILE A 230 0.65 12.51 2.38
CA ILE A 230 -0.74 12.98 2.20
C ILE A 230 -0.94 13.86 0.97
N ALA A 231 0.12 14.51 0.47
CA ALA A 231 0.07 15.39 -0.68
C ALA A 231 0.03 14.64 -2.02
N SER A 232 0.84 13.58 -2.17
CA SER A 232 0.97 12.79 -3.43
C SER A 232 0.28 11.45 -3.37
N THR A 233 -0.04 10.95 -2.18
CA THR A 233 -0.49 9.58 -1.90
C THR A 233 0.52 8.49 -2.26
N ASP A 234 1.78 8.86 -2.49
CA ASP A 234 2.86 7.90 -2.69
C ASP A 234 3.19 7.18 -1.38
N ARG A 235 3.41 5.88 -1.48
CA ARG A 235 3.68 4.99 -0.35
C ARG A 235 5.14 4.59 -0.32
N LYS A 236 5.65 4.31 0.87
CA LYS A 236 7.00 3.79 1.08
C LYS A 236 6.96 2.64 2.07
N VAL A 237 7.53 1.50 1.69
CA VAL A 237 7.73 0.35 2.58
C VAL A 237 8.83 0.69 3.58
N ILE A 238 8.52 0.60 4.87
CA ILE A 238 9.46 0.76 5.98
C ILE A 238 9.95 -0.62 6.43
N TYR A 239 9.02 -1.54 6.72
CA TYR A 239 9.35 -2.87 7.22
C TYR A 239 8.32 -3.89 6.74
N ARG A 240 8.74 -5.14 6.60
CA ARG A 240 7.91 -6.25 6.17
C ARG A 240 8.27 -7.50 6.96
N THR A 241 7.26 -8.28 7.34
CA THR A 241 7.41 -9.52 8.10
C THR A 241 6.26 -10.49 7.83
N GLN A 242 6.45 -11.75 8.15
CA GLN A 242 5.38 -12.76 8.22
C GLN A 242 4.70 -12.78 9.59
N ASP A 243 5.25 -12.10 10.59
CA ASP A 243 4.56 -11.88 11.85
C ASP A 243 3.41 -10.89 11.65
N HIS A 244 2.37 -11.04 12.44
CA HIS A 244 1.29 -10.08 12.51
C HIS A 244 1.75 -8.86 13.31
N ILE A 245 1.94 -7.72 12.66
CA ILE A 245 2.24 -6.43 13.29
C ILE A 245 1.06 -5.50 13.14
N GLU A 246 0.85 -4.59 14.08
CA GLU A 246 -0.33 -3.73 14.14
C GLU A 246 0.01 -2.32 14.66
N ALA A 247 -0.83 -1.35 14.26
CA ALA A 247 -0.99 -0.05 14.89
C ALA A 247 0.31 0.77 15.03
N PRO A 248 0.91 1.24 13.93
CA PRO A 248 2.14 2.00 13.99
C PRO A 248 1.91 3.38 14.60
N ASN A 249 2.78 3.78 15.52
CA ASN A 249 2.74 5.07 16.21
C ASN A 249 4.09 5.78 16.06
N TRP A 250 4.10 7.01 15.53
CA TRP A 250 5.30 7.81 15.34
C TRP A 250 5.87 8.35 16.67
N SER A 251 7.20 8.29 16.79
CA SER A 251 7.90 9.06 17.81
C SER A 251 7.72 10.57 17.61
N ARG A 252 7.74 11.34 18.69
CA ARG A 252 7.55 12.80 18.64
C ARG A 252 8.67 13.55 17.90
N ASP A 253 9.86 12.94 17.81
CA ASP A 253 11.00 13.46 17.04
C ASP A 253 11.06 12.91 15.58
N GLY A 254 10.13 12.05 15.21
CA GLY A 254 10.02 11.49 13.85
C GLY A 254 11.07 10.44 13.50
N LYS A 255 11.86 9.95 14.46
CA LYS A 255 12.98 9.05 14.16
C LYS A 255 12.60 7.58 14.11
N TYR A 256 11.56 7.17 14.83
CA TYR A 256 11.16 5.78 14.90
C TYR A 256 9.64 5.61 14.94
N LEU A 257 9.20 4.40 14.68
CA LEU A 257 7.84 3.93 14.83
C LEU A 257 7.77 2.88 15.94
N LEU A 258 6.73 2.93 16.74
CA LEU A 258 6.32 1.83 17.62
C LEU A 258 5.25 1.00 16.92
N PHE A 259 5.18 -0.27 17.22
CA PHE A 259 4.09 -1.18 16.84
C PHE A 259 4.04 -2.36 17.80
N ASN A 260 2.92 -3.06 17.85
CA ASN A 260 2.81 -4.33 18.57
C ASN A 260 2.88 -5.51 17.60
N SER A 261 3.37 -6.63 18.10
CA SER A 261 3.36 -7.92 17.43
C SER A 261 3.35 -9.04 18.46
N ASN A 262 2.44 -10.00 18.28
CA ASN A 262 2.33 -11.17 19.16
C ASN A 262 2.30 -10.84 20.66
N GLY A 263 1.60 -9.76 21.03
CA GLY A 263 1.48 -9.30 22.43
C GLY A 263 2.67 -8.53 22.96
N LEU A 264 3.69 -8.24 22.15
CA LEU A 264 4.90 -7.52 22.52
C LEU A 264 4.99 -6.19 21.80
N MET A 265 5.67 -5.22 22.43
CA MET A 265 5.91 -3.89 21.86
C MET A 265 7.29 -3.81 21.20
N TYR A 266 7.34 -3.19 20.04
CA TYR A 266 8.58 -3.02 19.27
C TYR A 266 8.78 -1.56 18.86
N LYS A 267 10.06 -1.18 18.75
CA LYS A 267 10.54 0.08 18.21
C LYS A 267 11.33 -0.17 16.94
N LEU A 268 11.05 0.58 15.89
CA LEU A 268 11.78 0.51 14.62
C LEU A 268 12.24 1.90 14.19
N GLU A 269 13.53 2.13 14.14
CA GLU A 269 14.11 3.34 13.53
C GLU A 269 13.72 3.40 12.05
N VAL A 270 13.28 4.57 11.55
CA VAL A 270 12.71 4.73 10.19
C VAL A 270 13.65 4.26 9.07
N ASN A 271 14.97 4.30 9.33
CA ASN A 271 15.98 3.85 8.36
C ASN A 271 16.60 2.48 8.71
N SER A 272 16.05 1.78 9.70
CA SER A 272 16.47 0.43 10.10
C SER A 272 15.56 -0.63 9.50
N LEU A 273 16.08 -1.83 9.32
CA LEU A 273 15.30 -3.02 8.94
C LEU A 273 15.11 -3.98 10.11
N THR A 274 15.58 -3.63 11.30
CA THR A 274 15.58 -4.52 12.46
C THR A 274 14.82 -3.87 13.61
N PRO A 275 13.60 -4.38 13.92
CA PRO A 275 12.86 -3.95 15.10
C PRO A 275 13.60 -4.30 16.40
N GLN A 276 13.46 -3.45 17.39
CA GLN A 276 13.99 -3.63 18.74
C GLN A 276 12.82 -3.87 19.70
N LEU A 277 12.92 -4.93 20.49
CA LEU A 277 11.94 -5.24 21.53
C LEU A 277 12.00 -4.18 22.64
N ILE A 278 10.84 -3.66 23.05
CA ILE A 278 10.68 -2.83 24.24
C ILE A 278 10.36 -3.76 25.42
N ASP A 279 11.17 -3.69 26.47
CA ASP A 279 10.95 -4.53 27.66
C ASP A 279 9.79 -3.99 28.52
N THR A 280 8.61 -4.55 28.33
CA THR A 280 7.38 -4.24 29.07
C THR A 280 7.18 -5.15 30.29
N LYS A 281 8.23 -5.81 30.79
CA LYS A 281 8.23 -6.68 31.98
C LYS A 281 7.14 -7.77 31.92
N PHE A 282 6.14 -7.68 32.81
CA PHE A 282 5.05 -8.65 32.88
C PHE A 282 4.03 -8.51 31.75
N ALA A 283 3.88 -7.31 31.15
CA ALA A 283 2.90 -7.04 30.10
C ALA A 283 3.32 -7.71 28.79
N LYS A 284 2.80 -8.91 28.49
CA LYS A 284 3.17 -9.76 27.37
C LYS A 284 1.99 -10.09 26.44
N SER A 285 0.84 -9.47 26.70
CA SER A 285 -0.38 -9.61 25.91
C SER A 285 -0.92 -8.25 25.52
N CYS A 286 -0.02 -7.34 25.08
CA CYS A 286 -0.40 -6.03 24.56
C CYS A 286 -1.20 -6.20 23.27
N ASN A 287 -2.31 -5.47 23.17
CA ASN A 287 -3.06 -5.35 21.93
C ASN A 287 -2.59 -4.14 21.08
N ASN A 288 -3.34 -3.79 20.05
CA ASN A 288 -3.01 -2.69 19.15
C ASN A 288 -3.33 -1.27 19.68
N ASP A 289 -3.78 -1.15 20.93
CA ASP A 289 -4.15 0.12 21.54
C ASP A 289 -3.02 0.63 22.43
N HIS A 290 -2.11 1.38 21.84
CA HIS A 290 -0.92 1.92 22.51
C HIS A 290 -0.53 3.28 21.94
N GLY A 291 0.25 4.07 22.67
CA GLY A 291 0.75 5.33 22.13
C GLY A 291 1.62 6.15 23.05
N ILE A 292 2.46 6.96 22.41
CA ILE A 292 3.48 7.80 23.03
C ILE A 292 2.85 9.08 23.60
N SER A 293 3.22 9.45 24.82
CA SER A 293 2.80 10.71 25.45
C SER A 293 3.23 11.94 24.62
N PRO A 294 2.57 13.10 24.76
CA PRO A 294 2.93 14.30 24.01
C PRO A 294 4.37 14.77 24.21
N ASP A 295 4.96 14.55 25.39
CA ASP A 295 6.36 14.87 25.68
C ASP A 295 7.37 13.80 25.23
N GLY A 296 6.89 12.68 24.65
CA GLY A 296 7.71 11.59 24.12
C GLY A 296 8.35 10.67 25.15
N LYS A 297 8.02 10.82 26.47
CA LYS A 297 8.72 10.08 27.52
C LYS A 297 8.01 8.82 28.00
N LEU A 298 6.70 8.77 27.86
CA LEU A 298 5.87 7.68 28.35
C LEU A 298 5.19 6.95 27.18
N LEU A 299 4.88 5.70 27.39
CA LEU A 299 4.11 4.82 26.53
C LEU A 299 2.89 4.34 27.31
N ALA A 300 1.69 4.56 26.79
CA ALA A 300 0.49 3.88 27.25
C ALA A 300 0.30 2.59 26.44
N ILE A 301 -0.07 1.51 27.11
CA ILE A 301 -0.39 0.21 26.51
C ILE A 301 -1.68 -0.32 27.08
N SER A 302 -2.43 -1.08 26.28
CA SER A 302 -3.53 -1.93 26.73
C SER A 302 -3.04 -3.37 26.73
N ASP A 303 -3.03 -4.01 27.89
CA ASP A 303 -2.47 -5.34 28.08
C ASP A 303 -3.45 -6.28 28.79
N GLN A 304 -3.48 -7.55 28.40
CA GLN A 304 -4.42 -8.59 28.88
C GLN A 304 -3.72 -9.68 29.72
N THR A 305 -2.46 -9.49 30.08
CA THR A 305 -1.68 -10.51 30.82
C THR A 305 -2.30 -10.81 32.17
N VAL A 306 -2.89 -9.80 32.84
CA VAL A 306 -3.55 -9.97 34.13
C VAL A 306 -5.03 -10.24 33.94
N ASP A 307 -5.50 -11.39 34.45
CA ASP A 307 -6.91 -11.82 34.47
C ASP A 307 -7.60 -11.89 33.10
N ASN A 308 -6.83 -11.97 32.00
CA ASN A 308 -7.34 -12.03 30.62
C ASN A 308 -8.28 -10.85 30.27
N LYS A 309 -8.12 -9.70 30.93
CA LYS A 309 -8.87 -8.47 30.69
C LYS A 309 -7.95 -7.37 30.25
N SER A 310 -8.34 -6.63 29.20
CA SER A 310 -7.58 -5.47 28.77
C SER A 310 -7.62 -4.39 29.85
N LEU A 311 -6.43 -4.02 30.34
CA LEU A 311 -6.22 -2.93 31.29
C LEU A 311 -5.18 -1.96 30.70
N ILE A 312 -5.31 -0.70 31.05
CA ILE A 312 -4.38 0.33 30.59
C ILE A 312 -3.26 0.50 31.60
N TYR A 313 -2.04 0.48 31.09
CA TYR A 313 -0.81 0.74 31.83
C TYR A 313 -0.01 1.87 31.17
N VAL A 314 0.79 2.55 31.98
CA VAL A 314 1.75 3.56 31.51
C VAL A 314 3.15 3.19 32.00
N LEU A 315 4.14 3.29 31.14
CA LEU A 315 5.55 2.98 31.40
C LEU A 315 6.47 3.95 30.65
N PRO A 316 7.79 3.99 30.96
CA PRO A 316 8.74 4.75 30.14
C PRO A 316 8.74 4.25 28.68
N VAL A 317 8.87 5.16 27.72
CA VAL A 317 8.84 4.81 26.26
C VAL A 317 9.97 3.85 25.86
N GLU A 318 11.09 3.88 26.56
CA GLU A 318 12.22 2.96 26.34
C GLU A 318 12.08 1.61 27.05
N GLY A 319 10.93 1.37 27.69
CA GLY A 319 10.65 0.16 28.48
C GLY A 319 10.81 0.37 29.99
N GLY A 320 10.29 -0.54 30.75
CA GLY A 320 10.31 -0.48 32.21
C GLY A 320 9.09 -1.14 32.84
N GLU A 321 8.90 -0.94 34.12
CA GLU A 321 7.77 -1.49 34.88
C GLU A 321 6.48 -0.76 34.51
N PRO A 322 5.43 -1.46 34.02
CA PRO A 322 4.14 -0.85 33.71
C PRO A 322 3.37 -0.47 34.99
N HIS A 323 2.91 0.77 35.03
CA HIS A 323 2.06 1.28 36.10
C HIS A 323 0.59 1.20 35.70
N LEU A 324 -0.24 0.53 36.51
CA LEU A 324 -1.67 0.35 36.26
C LEU A 324 -2.42 1.69 36.36
N ILE A 325 -3.20 2.00 35.32
CA ILE A 325 -4.04 3.20 35.23
C ILE A 325 -5.52 2.88 35.47
N THR A 326 -6.05 1.85 34.73
CA THR A 326 -7.46 1.46 34.83
C THR A 326 -7.61 0.16 35.62
N PRO A 327 -8.11 0.20 36.86
CA PRO A 327 -8.27 -1.01 37.71
C PRO A 327 -9.45 -1.90 37.24
N THR A 328 -10.35 -1.35 36.41
CA THR A 328 -11.52 -2.04 35.90
C THR A 328 -11.35 -2.31 34.40
N GLY A 329 -11.55 -3.55 33.96
CA GLY A 329 -11.48 -3.97 32.56
C GLY A 329 -12.81 -4.53 32.03
N PRO A 330 -12.99 -4.61 30.70
CA PRO A 330 -12.01 -4.21 29.71
C PRO A 330 -11.91 -2.68 29.55
N SER A 331 -10.71 -2.22 29.26
CA SER A 331 -10.39 -0.82 28.93
C SER A 331 -9.33 -0.81 27.84
N TYR A 332 -9.55 -0.03 26.78
CA TYR A 332 -8.73 0.03 25.57
C TYR A 332 -8.27 1.47 25.35
N TRP A 333 -6.97 1.71 25.39
CA TRP A 333 -6.40 3.04 25.25
C TRP A 333 -6.51 3.53 23.80
N HIS A 334 -6.75 4.84 23.60
CA HIS A 334 -6.75 5.43 22.27
C HIS A 334 -6.05 6.79 22.17
N GLY A 335 -6.08 7.63 23.23
CA GLY A 335 -5.53 8.98 23.12
C GLY A 335 -4.95 9.55 24.39
N TRP A 336 -3.91 10.36 24.25
CA TRP A 336 -3.39 11.27 25.28
C TRP A 336 -3.99 12.65 25.09
N SER A 337 -4.38 13.33 26.18
CA SER A 337 -4.62 14.77 26.10
C SER A 337 -3.33 15.51 25.71
N PRO A 338 -3.37 16.63 24.97
CA PRO A 338 -2.17 17.34 24.51
C PRO A 338 -1.24 17.80 25.65
N ASP A 339 -1.77 18.01 26.86
CA ASP A 339 -0.99 18.34 28.07
C ASP A 339 -0.43 17.11 28.79
N GLY A 340 -0.73 15.89 28.30
CA GLY A 340 -0.26 14.61 28.84
C GLY A 340 -0.89 14.21 30.19
N LYS A 341 -1.91 14.92 30.67
CA LYS A 341 -2.47 14.69 32.02
C LYS A 341 -3.65 13.72 32.03
N THR A 342 -4.28 13.47 30.89
CA THR A 342 -5.48 12.65 30.79
C THR A 342 -5.34 11.65 29.65
N LEU A 343 -5.86 10.43 29.85
CA LEU A 343 -6.03 9.40 28.82
C LEU A 343 -7.49 9.34 28.41
N ALA A 344 -7.75 9.20 27.10
CA ALA A 344 -9.04 8.84 26.55
C ALA A 344 -9.00 7.38 26.09
N TYR A 345 -10.07 6.65 26.37
CA TYR A 345 -10.13 5.22 26.11
C TYR A 345 -11.57 4.73 25.91
N CYS A 346 -11.71 3.59 25.27
CA CYS A 346 -12.95 2.84 25.19
C CYS A 346 -13.02 1.85 26.35
N ALA A 347 -14.17 1.70 26.99
CA ALA A 347 -14.34 0.73 28.05
C ALA A 347 -15.77 0.20 28.13
N GLU A 348 -15.89 -1.10 28.45
CA GLU A 348 -17.17 -1.69 28.78
C GLU A 348 -17.48 -1.49 30.26
N ARG A 349 -18.58 -0.84 30.52
CA ARG A 349 -19.15 -0.72 31.87
C ARG A 349 -20.67 -0.99 31.79
N ASN A 350 -21.14 -1.89 32.62
CA ASN A 350 -22.55 -2.26 32.69
C ASN A 350 -23.12 -2.81 31.35
N GLY A 351 -22.29 -3.52 30.57
CA GLY A 351 -22.70 -4.16 29.31
C GLY A 351 -22.75 -3.22 28.10
N GLN A 352 -22.16 -2.03 28.20
CA GLN A 352 -22.07 -1.06 27.09
C GLN A 352 -20.65 -0.53 26.97
N TYR A 353 -20.18 -0.41 25.73
CA TYR A 353 -18.90 0.22 25.39
C TYR A 353 -19.11 1.71 25.14
N ASP A 354 -18.38 2.55 25.86
CA ASP A 354 -18.41 3.99 25.76
C ASP A 354 -17.03 4.61 25.86
N VAL A 355 -16.97 5.90 25.53
CA VAL A 355 -15.78 6.72 25.71
C VAL A 355 -15.65 7.19 27.16
N TYR A 356 -14.47 6.97 27.71
CA TYR A 356 -14.08 7.40 29.07
C TYR A 356 -12.80 8.21 29.03
N THR A 357 -12.59 8.98 30.10
CA THR A 357 -11.31 9.62 30.41
C THR A 357 -10.88 9.30 31.83
N ILE A 358 -9.56 9.30 32.07
CA ILE A 358 -8.95 9.09 33.39
C ILE A 358 -7.65 9.90 33.47
N PRO A 359 -7.26 10.42 34.67
CA PRO A 359 -5.93 11.00 34.85
C PRO A 359 -4.83 10.02 34.44
N SER A 360 -3.79 10.48 33.74
CA SER A 360 -2.67 9.63 33.25
C SER A 360 -1.87 8.97 34.41
N THR A 361 -2.10 9.37 35.64
CA THR A 361 -1.55 8.76 36.85
C THR A 361 -2.51 7.81 37.55
N GLY A 362 -3.66 7.52 36.94
CA GLY A 362 -4.75 6.78 37.58
C GLY A 362 -5.65 7.67 38.42
N GLY A 363 -6.75 7.13 38.90
CA GLY A 363 -7.73 7.86 39.73
C GLY A 363 -9.17 7.58 39.32
N GLU A 364 -10.05 8.56 39.41
CA GLU A 364 -11.46 8.44 39.07
C GLU A 364 -11.66 8.53 37.55
N GLU A 365 -12.32 7.51 36.95
CA GLU A 365 -12.73 7.53 35.57
C GLU A 365 -14.00 8.36 35.33
N LYS A 366 -14.05 9.08 34.22
CA LYS A 366 -15.22 9.85 33.78
C LYS A 366 -15.78 9.31 32.49
N ARG A 367 -17.04 8.86 32.47
CA ARG A 367 -17.77 8.47 31.28
C ARG A 367 -18.21 9.72 30.51
N LEU A 368 -17.89 9.77 29.20
CA LEU A 368 -18.20 10.91 28.33
C LEU A 368 -19.36 10.65 27.37
N THR A 369 -19.60 9.38 27.01
CA THR A 369 -20.72 9.02 26.12
C THR A 369 -21.68 8.06 26.81
N THR A 370 -22.96 8.10 26.43
CA THR A 370 -24.05 7.29 27.00
C THR A 370 -25.11 6.91 25.96
N ALA A 371 -24.87 7.21 24.67
CA ALA A 371 -25.80 6.87 23.60
C ALA A 371 -25.87 5.35 23.45
N PRO A 372 -27.04 4.77 23.09
CA PRO A 372 -27.12 3.34 22.78
C PRO A 372 -26.19 2.97 21.61
N GLY A 373 -25.56 1.80 21.71
CA GLY A 373 -24.62 1.28 20.72
C GLY A 373 -23.17 1.44 21.17
N LEU A 374 -22.26 1.09 20.28
CA LEU A 374 -20.81 1.16 20.51
C LEU A 374 -20.32 2.58 20.24
N ASP A 375 -19.62 3.16 21.24
CA ASP A 375 -18.80 4.34 21.08
C ASP A 375 -17.32 3.96 21.37
N ASP A 376 -16.40 4.24 20.42
CA ASP A 376 -15.04 3.72 20.45
C ASP A 376 -14.04 4.70 19.83
N GLY A 377 -12.72 4.40 19.93
CA GLY A 377 -11.63 5.06 19.23
C GLY A 377 -11.47 6.56 19.57
N PRO A 378 -11.51 6.99 20.84
CA PRO A 378 -11.39 8.41 21.18
C PRO A 378 -9.97 8.94 21.02
N ASP A 379 -9.79 10.02 20.23
CA ASP A 379 -8.53 10.73 20.10
C ASP A 379 -8.71 12.25 20.25
N TYR A 380 -7.77 12.91 20.92
CA TYR A 380 -7.84 14.34 21.18
C TYR A 380 -7.47 15.18 19.96
N SER A 381 -8.15 16.29 19.75
CA SER A 381 -7.62 17.35 18.86
C SER A 381 -6.33 17.94 19.44
N PRO A 382 -5.36 18.36 18.59
CA PRO A 382 -4.06 18.86 19.07
C PRO A 382 -4.18 20.15 19.91
N ASP A 383 -5.25 20.91 19.74
CA ASP A 383 -5.55 22.11 20.56
C ASP A 383 -6.24 21.78 21.91
N GLY A 384 -6.56 20.49 22.14
CA GLY A 384 -7.22 20.01 23.35
C GLY A 384 -8.66 20.47 23.54
N GLN A 385 -9.32 20.96 22.48
CA GLN A 385 -10.71 21.42 22.59
C GLN A 385 -11.74 20.31 22.36
N TYR A 386 -11.38 19.28 21.57
CA TYR A 386 -12.29 18.22 21.17
C TYR A 386 -11.68 16.84 21.39
N ILE A 387 -12.57 15.85 21.53
CA ILE A 387 -12.28 14.42 21.40
C ILE A 387 -13.07 13.95 20.18
N TYR A 388 -12.39 13.37 19.18
CA TYR A 388 -13.00 12.64 18.09
C TYR A 388 -13.21 11.19 18.53
N PHE A 389 -14.29 10.57 18.08
CA PHE A 389 -14.61 9.18 18.39
C PHE A 389 -15.51 8.61 17.30
N ASN A 390 -15.66 7.32 17.25
CA ASN A 390 -16.61 6.67 16.36
C ASN A 390 -17.82 6.15 17.14
N SER A 391 -19.00 6.21 16.51
CA SER A 391 -20.28 5.84 17.13
C SER A 391 -21.23 5.24 16.10
N GLU A 392 -21.92 4.16 16.48
CA GLU A 392 -22.92 3.52 15.63
C GLU A 392 -24.36 4.03 15.88
N ARG A 393 -24.55 5.05 16.70
CA ARG A 393 -25.87 5.59 17.12
C ARG A 393 -26.77 6.04 15.97
N THR A 394 -26.23 6.23 14.75
CA THR A 394 -26.99 6.60 13.54
C THR A 394 -27.17 5.45 12.56
N GLY A 395 -26.82 4.21 12.94
CA GLY A 395 -27.01 2.99 12.16
C GLY A 395 -25.76 2.49 11.46
N PHE A 396 -24.88 3.38 10.97
CA PHE A 396 -23.53 3.07 10.52
C PHE A 396 -22.54 3.61 11.54
N MET A 397 -21.37 2.96 11.64
CA MET A 397 -20.28 3.52 12.42
C MET A 397 -19.78 4.78 11.72
N GLN A 398 -19.89 5.92 12.40
CA GLN A 398 -19.51 7.24 11.88
C GLN A 398 -18.57 7.95 12.83
N ILE A 399 -17.78 8.89 12.31
CA ILE A 399 -16.93 9.74 13.14
C ILE A 399 -17.80 10.85 13.75
N TRP A 400 -17.63 11.04 15.05
CA TRP A 400 -18.22 12.09 15.87
C TRP A 400 -17.12 12.88 16.57
N ARG A 401 -17.46 14.06 17.07
CA ARG A 401 -16.62 14.80 18.00
C ARG A 401 -17.43 15.38 19.13
N MET A 402 -16.79 15.66 20.24
CA MET A 402 -17.37 16.28 21.42
C MET A 402 -16.38 17.20 22.10
N LYS A 403 -16.83 18.10 22.98
CA LYS A 403 -15.94 18.80 23.90
C LYS A 403 -15.27 17.80 24.85
N THR A 404 -14.12 18.16 25.42
CA THR A 404 -13.36 17.25 26.30
C THR A 404 -14.09 16.94 27.63
N ASP A 405 -15.15 17.68 27.97
CA ASP A 405 -16.04 17.36 29.06
C ASP A 405 -17.18 16.41 28.73
N GLY A 406 -17.33 15.99 27.45
CA GLY A 406 -18.37 15.11 26.92
C GLY A 406 -19.58 15.84 26.32
N SER A 407 -19.63 17.19 26.42
CA SER A 407 -20.73 18.01 25.87
C SER A 407 -20.58 18.25 24.36
N GLU A 408 -21.62 18.83 23.73
CA GLU A 408 -21.63 19.25 22.33
C GLU A 408 -21.22 18.12 21.35
N GLN A 409 -21.84 16.94 21.48
CA GLN A 409 -21.58 15.80 20.60
C GLN A 409 -22.18 16.04 19.21
N GLU A 410 -21.36 16.05 18.18
CA GLU A 410 -21.78 16.28 16.81
C GLU A 410 -21.18 15.27 15.82
N GLN A 411 -21.95 14.89 14.80
CA GLN A 411 -21.54 13.94 13.77
C GLN A 411 -20.67 14.63 12.72
N VAL A 412 -19.48 14.06 12.46
CA VAL A 412 -18.49 14.58 11.51
C VAL A 412 -18.63 13.94 10.14
N THR A 413 -18.74 12.61 10.06
CA THR A 413 -18.97 11.91 8.78
C THR A 413 -20.41 11.45 8.64
N LYS A 414 -20.95 11.46 7.38
CA LYS A 414 -22.33 11.09 7.07
C LYS A 414 -22.35 10.43 5.69
N ASP A 415 -21.82 9.23 5.60
CA ASP A 415 -21.79 8.47 4.33
C ASP A 415 -22.16 7.00 4.55
N ASP A 416 -22.17 6.22 3.46
CA ASP A 416 -22.59 4.81 3.46
C ASP A 416 -21.45 3.83 3.81
N TYR A 417 -20.39 4.29 4.49
CA TYR A 417 -19.29 3.47 4.96
C TYR A 417 -19.31 3.36 6.49
N ASN A 418 -18.68 2.33 7.03
CA ASN A 418 -18.38 2.25 8.45
C ASN A 418 -17.00 2.87 8.72
N ASN A 419 -16.98 4.03 9.37
CA ASN A 419 -15.79 4.86 9.59
C ASN A 419 -15.26 4.69 11.01
N TRP A 420 -13.96 4.37 11.15
CA TRP A 420 -13.32 3.99 12.41
C TRP A 420 -12.02 4.74 12.63
N PHE A 421 -11.66 4.95 13.91
CA PHE A 421 -10.34 5.43 14.36
C PHE A 421 -9.92 6.75 13.71
N ALA A 422 -10.64 7.81 14.07
CA ALA A 422 -10.35 9.16 13.60
C ALA A 422 -9.16 9.76 14.33
N HIS A 423 -8.08 10.06 13.61
CA HIS A 423 -6.87 10.66 14.16
C HIS A 423 -6.65 12.05 13.57
N PRO A 424 -6.81 13.13 14.36
CA PRO A 424 -6.45 14.48 13.93
C PRO A 424 -4.94 14.60 13.65
N SER A 425 -4.58 15.35 12.60
CA SER A 425 -3.17 15.66 12.32
C SER A 425 -2.58 16.59 13.38
N PRO A 426 -1.27 16.50 13.69
CA PRO A 426 -0.61 17.38 14.66
C PRO A 426 -0.75 18.87 14.37
N ASP A 427 -0.86 19.27 13.10
CA ASP A 427 -1.10 20.67 12.71
C ASP A 427 -2.57 21.11 12.79
N GLY A 428 -3.48 20.19 13.18
CA GLY A 428 -4.91 20.46 13.36
C GLY A 428 -5.71 20.71 12.10
N LYS A 429 -5.18 20.39 10.90
CA LYS A 429 -5.87 20.67 9.65
C LYS A 429 -6.68 19.50 9.09
N TRP A 430 -6.26 18.26 9.38
CA TRP A 430 -6.79 17.05 8.79
C TRP A 430 -7.25 16.04 9.84
N ILE A 431 -8.16 15.17 9.42
CA ILE A 431 -8.53 13.96 10.15
C ILE A 431 -8.34 12.81 9.19
N VAL A 432 -7.56 11.80 9.59
CA VAL A 432 -7.49 10.51 8.88
C VAL A 432 -8.35 9.48 9.61
N PHE A 433 -8.95 8.55 8.88
CA PHE A 433 -9.75 7.47 9.43
C PHE A 433 -9.78 6.26 8.48
N LEU A 434 -10.14 5.11 9.03
CA LEU A 434 -10.30 3.87 8.30
C LEU A 434 -11.78 3.66 7.92
N SER A 435 -12.05 3.28 6.68
CA SER A 435 -13.42 3.01 6.22
C SER A 435 -13.56 1.60 5.68
N TYR A 436 -14.57 0.90 6.17
CA TYR A 436 -15.04 -0.39 5.66
C TYR A 436 -16.29 -0.20 4.82
N ASP A 437 -16.54 -1.15 3.91
CA ASP A 437 -17.82 -1.23 3.24
C ASP A 437 -18.97 -1.34 4.26
N LYS A 438 -20.13 -0.79 3.90
CA LYS A 438 -21.33 -0.74 4.76
C LYS A 438 -21.79 -2.08 5.33
N ASP A 439 -21.51 -3.17 4.61
CA ASP A 439 -21.93 -4.52 5.00
C ASP A 439 -20.95 -5.19 5.99
N VAL A 440 -19.82 -4.55 6.30
CA VAL A 440 -18.84 -5.06 7.27
C VAL A 440 -19.22 -4.57 8.67
N LYS A 441 -19.52 -5.51 9.56
CA LYS A 441 -19.82 -5.20 10.97
C LYS A 441 -18.56 -5.15 11.80
N GLY A 442 -18.47 -4.15 12.70
CA GLY A 442 -17.28 -3.90 13.52
C GLY A 442 -16.08 -3.47 12.69
N HIS A 443 -14.90 -3.74 13.22
CA HIS A 443 -13.62 -3.42 12.57
C HIS A 443 -12.69 -4.64 12.45
N PRO A 444 -13.13 -5.73 11.78
CA PRO A 444 -12.35 -6.96 11.70
C PRO A 444 -11.04 -6.75 10.92
N ALA A 445 -10.02 -7.55 11.26
CA ALA A 445 -8.81 -7.67 10.46
C ALA A 445 -9.09 -8.38 9.11
N ASN A 446 -8.15 -8.25 8.18
CA ASN A 446 -8.15 -8.96 6.90
C ASN A 446 -9.39 -8.65 6.03
N LYS A 447 -9.63 -7.38 5.82
CA LYS A 447 -10.70 -6.85 4.96
C LYS A 447 -10.18 -5.83 3.96
N ASP A 448 -10.92 -5.66 2.87
CA ASP A 448 -10.77 -4.53 1.99
C ASP A 448 -11.21 -3.27 2.73
N VAL A 449 -10.31 -2.30 2.86
CA VAL A 449 -10.55 -1.04 3.54
C VAL A 449 -9.98 0.12 2.75
N MET A 450 -10.36 1.31 3.15
CA MET A 450 -9.81 2.56 2.63
C MET A 450 -9.24 3.41 3.76
N LEU A 451 -8.03 3.91 3.59
CA LEU A 451 -7.55 5.08 4.32
C LEU A 451 -8.17 6.32 3.69
N ARG A 452 -8.88 7.10 4.49
CA ARG A 452 -9.57 8.30 4.02
C ARG A 452 -9.19 9.49 4.89
N MET A 453 -9.25 10.67 4.33
CA MET A 453 -8.87 11.92 4.99
C MET A 453 -9.85 13.03 4.65
N MET A 454 -10.11 13.92 5.61
CA MET A 454 -10.91 15.12 5.41
C MET A 454 -10.36 16.31 6.19
N PRO A 455 -10.69 17.56 5.80
CA PRO A 455 -10.36 18.72 6.62
C PRO A 455 -11.09 18.70 7.97
N VAL A 456 -10.44 19.14 9.07
CA VAL A 456 -11.05 19.26 10.41
C VAL A 456 -12.30 20.15 10.41
N GLY A 457 -12.32 21.18 9.58
CA GLY A 457 -13.48 22.07 9.40
C GLY A 457 -14.63 21.50 8.58
N GLY A 458 -14.56 20.23 8.17
CA GLY A 458 -15.49 19.62 7.23
C GLY A 458 -15.10 19.86 5.77
N GLY A 459 -15.73 19.14 4.85
CA GLY A 459 -15.45 19.24 3.40
C GLY A 459 -15.34 17.89 2.72
N GLU A 460 -14.69 17.87 1.56
CA GLU A 460 -14.54 16.66 0.75
C GLU A 460 -13.69 15.60 1.44
N ILE A 461 -14.17 14.38 1.46
CA ILE A 461 -13.43 13.22 1.94
C ILE A 461 -12.61 12.64 0.78
N LYS A 462 -11.30 12.57 0.95
CA LYS A 462 -10.37 12.00 -0.02
C LYS A 462 -9.98 10.59 0.36
N VAL A 463 -9.87 9.69 -0.62
CA VAL A 463 -9.25 8.37 -0.46
C VAL A 463 -7.74 8.51 -0.62
N LEU A 464 -6.98 8.17 0.41
CA LEU A 464 -5.53 8.15 0.38
C LEU A 464 -5.00 6.82 -0.19
N ALA A 465 -5.59 5.70 0.24
CA ALA A 465 -5.23 4.38 -0.24
C ALA A 465 -6.39 3.40 -0.10
N LYS A 466 -6.47 2.43 -1.04
CA LYS A 466 -7.28 1.22 -0.95
C LYS A 466 -6.36 0.05 -0.68
N LEU A 467 -6.60 -0.71 0.36
CA LEU A 467 -5.69 -1.77 0.80
C LEU A 467 -6.44 -2.91 1.50
N PHE A 468 -5.77 -4.05 1.61
CA PHE A 468 -6.20 -5.13 2.48
C PHE A 468 -5.62 -4.87 3.88
N GLY A 469 -6.51 -4.70 4.89
CA GLY A 469 -6.16 -4.19 6.20
C GLY A 469 -7.25 -4.46 7.23
N GLY A 470 -7.62 -3.42 7.95
CA GLY A 470 -8.65 -3.46 9.00
C GLY A 470 -8.07 -3.25 10.38
N GLN A 471 -8.49 -4.07 11.34
CA GLN A 471 -7.89 -4.09 12.69
C GLN A 471 -6.37 -4.17 12.56
N GLY A 472 -5.65 -3.30 13.26
CA GLY A 472 -4.20 -3.20 13.21
C GLY A 472 -3.66 -2.19 12.18
N THR A 473 -4.46 -1.70 11.24
CA THR A 473 -3.97 -0.78 10.20
C THR A 473 -3.61 0.60 10.76
N ILE A 474 -4.55 1.29 11.45
CA ILE A 474 -4.35 2.62 12.05
C ILE A 474 -5.17 2.78 13.36
N ASN A 475 -5.21 1.79 14.23
CA ASN A 475 -6.01 1.86 15.46
C ASN A 475 -5.60 2.98 16.41
N VAL A 476 -4.40 3.52 16.28
CA VAL A 476 -3.80 4.54 17.14
C VAL A 476 -3.27 5.71 16.32
N PRO A 477 -2.99 6.88 16.95
CA PRO A 477 -2.44 8.03 16.25
C PRO A 477 -1.17 7.71 15.48
N SER A 478 -1.23 7.82 14.16
CA SER A 478 -0.19 7.32 13.22
C SER A 478 0.41 8.42 12.36
N TRP A 479 0.14 9.69 12.64
CA TRP A 479 0.69 10.84 11.93
C TRP A 479 2.17 11.06 12.24
N SER A 480 2.96 11.41 11.22
CA SER A 480 4.29 11.98 11.43
C SER A 480 4.18 13.34 12.15
N PRO A 481 5.19 13.73 12.96
CA PRO A 481 5.12 14.98 13.73
C PRO A 481 4.96 16.25 12.87
N ASP A 482 5.40 16.21 11.62
CA ASP A 482 5.29 17.30 10.64
C ASP A 482 3.95 17.31 9.87
N SER A 483 3.04 16.36 10.16
CA SER A 483 1.74 16.21 9.50
C SER A 483 1.80 15.91 7.99
N ASN A 484 2.95 15.54 7.45
CA ASN A 484 3.11 15.29 6.02
C ASN A 484 2.92 13.83 5.63
N ASN A 485 3.06 12.92 6.60
CA ASN A 485 2.96 11.48 6.37
C ASN A 485 2.06 10.81 7.40
N LEU A 486 1.49 9.69 6.99
CA LEU A 486 0.80 8.76 7.87
C LEU A 486 1.52 7.42 7.82
N ALA A 487 1.73 6.78 8.98
CA ALA A 487 2.17 5.39 9.05
C ALA A 487 0.96 4.46 9.15
N PHE A 488 1.03 3.30 8.53
CA PHE A 488 -0.04 2.29 8.58
C PHE A 488 0.51 0.90 8.30
N VAL A 489 -0.26 -0.12 8.64
CA VAL A 489 0.05 -1.50 8.24
C VAL A 489 -0.97 -1.97 7.21
N SER A 490 -0.47 -2.47 6.10
CA SER A 490 -1.25 -3.25 5.14
C SER A 490 -0.91 -4.73 5.27
N TYR A 491 -1.86 -5.58 4.90
CA TYR A 491 -1.68 -7.02 4.94
C TYR A 491 -1.80 -7.65 3.55
N ARG A 492 -1.27 -8.85 3.42
CA ARG A 492 -1.44 -9.69 2.24
C ARG A 492 -1.52 -11.15 2.67
N LEU A 493 -2.48 -11.87 2.10
CA LEU A 493 -2.56 -13.32 2.25
C LEU A 493 -1.78 -13.98 1.10
N ILE A 494 -0.69 -14.65 1.44
CA ILE A 494 0.15 -15.38 0.49
C ILE A 494 -0.27 -16.84 0.52
N SER A 495 -0.92 -17.29 -0.53
CA SER A 495 -1.24 -18.70 -0.68
C SER A 495 0.03 -19.51 -1.01
N PRO A 496 0.34 -20.60 -0.29
CA PRO A 496 1.40 -21.52 -0.69
C PRO A 496 1.03 -22.13 -2.06
N ARG A 497 1.97 -22.11 -2.99
CA ARG A 497 1.79 -22.59 -4.38
C ARG A 497 2.78 -23.68 -4.73
#